data_ef084221f262eeb8b2c2d160dd7af9ce
#
_entry.id   ef084221f262eeb8b2c2d160dd7af9ce
#
_cell.length_a   1.000
_cell.length_b   1.000
_cell.length_c   1.000
_cell.angle_alpha   90.00
_cell.angle_beta   90.00
_cell.angle_gamma   90.00
#
_symmetry.space_group_name_H-M   'P 1'
#
loop_
_entity.id
_entity.type
_entity.pdbx_description
1 polymer ?
#
loop_
_entity_poly.entity_id
_entity_poly.type
_entity_poly.pdbx_seq_one_letter_code
_entity_poly.pdbx_strand_id
1 'polypeptide(L)'
;MKVLIGVDPHKGSGVYHCPYCHGWEVRDRPLAVMAGGDEVLERAVLIRNWSRDLVALTDGSSPGDEARARLVALGVPVYEKPVARLEGREDGSEGLSRVVFEDGSSVEREGLFYGPPQRQRSPLAKALGCEIVALGPASEVVKADPLTRETSVAGVYAAGDAGSPMQSITLASASGATAAAFLNHALCAEDAEAEVPSAGNGGATGGAANRTLGSEAV
;
A
#
# COMPACT_ATOMS: atom_id res chain seq x y z
N MET A 1 -15.69 -10.37 -4.55
CA MET A 1 -15.57 -9.07 -3.84
C MET A 1 -16.98 -8.64 -3.48
N LYS A 2 -17.39 -8.84 -2.21
CA LYS A 2 -18.67 -8.29 -1.74
C LYS A 2 -18.49 -6.78 -1.58
N VAL A 3 -19.35 -6.01 -2.22
CA VAL A 3 -19.46 -4.57 -1.96
C VAL A 3 -20.17 -4.45 -0.63
N LEU A 4 -19.50 -3.96 0.41
CA LEU A 4 -20.12 -3.62 1.68
C LEU A 4 -20.98 -2.38 1.44
N ILE A 5 -22.29 -2.59 1.25
CA ILE A 5 -23.25 -1.54 0.98
C ILE A 5 -23.64 -0.90 2.32
N GLY A 6 -23.62 0.41 2.43
CA GLY A 6 -24.18 1.15 3.58
C GLY A 6 -23.26 2.14 4.28
N VAL A 7 -21.95 2.08 4.04
CA VAL A 7 -20.99 3.09 4.53
C VAL A 7 -20.28 3.70 3.34
N ASP A 8 -20.38 5.01 3.17
CA ASP A 8 -19.64 5.72 2.14
C ASP A 8 -18.14 5.67 2.46
N PRO A 9 -17.33 4.89 1.73
CA PRO A 9 -15.90 4.79 1.99
C PRO A 9 -15.15 6.12 1.77
N HIS A 10 -15.80 7.08 1.12
CA HIS A 10 -15.21 8.40 0.87
C HIS A 10 -15.40 9.38 2.03
N LYS A 11 -16.27 9.08 2.98
CA LYS A 11 -16.48 9.93 4.16
C LYS A 11 -15.58 9.62 5.35
N GLY A 12 -14.72 8.60 5.24
CA GLY A 12 -13.71 8.28 6.26
C GLY A 12 -14.28 7.84 7.62
N SER A 13 -15.56 7.51 7.68
CA SER A 13 -16.24 7.29 8.93
C SER A 13 -16.62 5.83 9.14
N GLY A 14 -15.89 5.18 10.05
CA GLY A 14 -16.26 3.87 10.58
C GLY A 14 -15.64 2.66 9.88
N VAL A 15 -15.05 2.79 8.68
CA VAL A 15 -14.29 1.71 8.03
C VAL A 15 -12.87 2.18 7.71
N TYR A 16 -11.89 1.48 8.23
CA TYR A 16 -10.48 1.87 8.18
C TYR A 16 -9.63 0.73 7.64
N HIS A 17 -8.65 1.03 6.79
CA HIS A 17 -7.71 0.02 6.31
C HIS A 17 -6.41 -0.03 7.13
N CYS A 18 -6.01 1.09 7.72
CA CYS A 18 -4.72 1.25 8.37
C CYS A 18 -4.88 1.68 9.84
N PRO A 19 -4.45 0.85 10.81
CA PRO A 19 -4.56 1.19 12.24
C PRO A 19 -3.60 2.30 12.65
N TYR A 20 -2.48 2.46 11.96
CA TYR A 20 -1.53 3.54 12.23
C TYR A 20 -2.02 4.91 11.76
N CYS A 21 -2.97 4.92 10.81
CA CYS A 21 -3.55 6.16 10.28
C CYS A 21 -4.74 6.64 11.11
N HIS A 22 -5.56 5.72 11.65
CA HIS A 22 -6.84 6.05 12.28
C HIS A 22 -7.07 5.40 13.65
N GLY A 23 -6.14 4.56 14.12
CA GLY A 23 -6.35 3.82 15.37
C GLY A 23 -6.49 4.74 16.58
N TRP A 24 -5.76 5.87 16.58
CA TRP A 24 -5.82 6.83 17.68
C TRP A 24 -7.19 7.51 17.82
N GLU A 25 -7.81 7.88 16.71
CA GLU A 25 -9.12 8.56 16.67
C GLU A 25 -10.26 7.67 17.16
N VAL A 26 -10.10 6.35 17.02
CA VAL A 26 -11.11 5.36 17.40
C VAL A 26 -10.70 4.49 18.57
N ARG A 27 -9.62 4.86 19.29
CA ARG A 27 -9.18 4.10 20.46
C ARG A 27 -10.28 4.02 21.51
N ASP A 28 -10.23 2.91 22.28
CA ASP A 28 -11.13 2.64 23.40
C ASP A 28 -12.63 2.51 23.01
N ARG A 29 -12.94 2.51 21.70
CA ARG A 29 -14.30 2.30 21.19
C ARG A 29 -14.57 0.82 20.89
N PRO A 30 -15.86 0.42 20.77
CA PRO A 30 -16.21 -0.89 20.26
C PRO A 30 -15.75 -1.05 18.80
N LEU A 31 -14.73 -1.87 18.57
CA LEU A 31 -14.12 -2.08 17.26
C LEU A 31 -14.37 -3.49 16.73
N ALA A 32 -14.33 -3.62 15.42
CA ALA A 32 -14.24 -4.89 14.71
C ALA A 32 -12.99 -4.94 13.83
N VAL A 33 -12.47 -6.13 13.62
CA VAL A 33 -11.48 -6.41 12.59
C VAL A 33 -12.00 -7.49 11.68
N MET A 34 -11.83 -7.34 10.36
CA MET A 34 -12.30 -8.33 9.38
C MET A 34 -11.16 -8.81 8.50
N ALA A 35 -10.97 -10.13 8.49
CA ALA A 35 -10.07 -10.84 7.58
C ALA A 35 -10.46 -12.31 7.50
N GLY A 36 -10.09 -12.99 6.41
CA GLY A 36 -10.38 -14.41 6.21
C GLY A 36 -9.38 -15.33 6.92
N GLY A 37 -9.84 -16.48 7.40
CA GLY A 37 -8.99 -17.52 7.96
C GLY A 37 -8.09 -17.02 9.10
N ASP A 38 -6.86 -17.49 9.14
CA ASP A 38 -5.90 -17.18 10.21
C ASP A 38 -5.38 -15.74 10.17
N GLU A 39 -5.49 -15.03 9.05
CA GLU A 39 -5.10 -13.62 8.93
C GLU A 39 -5.82 -12.73 9.95
N VAL A 40 -7.03 -13.11 10.36
CA VAL A 40 -7.81 -12.36 11.36
C VAL A 40 -7.10 -12.27 12.70
N LEU A 41 -6.31 -13.29 13.10
CA LEU A 41 -5.54 -13.25 14.35
C LEU A 41 -4.46 -12.17 14.32
N GLU A 42 -3.65 -12.11 13.26
CA GLU A 42 -2.57 -11.13 13.14
C GLU A 42 -3.12 -9.71 13.20
N ARG A 43 -4.21 -9.48 12.48
CA ARG A 43 -4.90 -8.18 12.49
C ARG A 43 -5.51 -7.86 13.84
N ALA A 44 -6.15 -8.83 14.50
CA ALA A 44 -6.75 -8.63 15.82
C ALA A 44 -5.70 -8.27 16.87
N VAL A 45 -4.55 -8.95 16.87
CA VAL A 45 -3.43 -8.64 17.78
C VAL A 45 -2.99 -7.18 17.62
N LEU A 46 -2.91 -6.69 16.39
CA LEU A 46 -2.52 -5.31 16.11
C LEU A 46 -3.59 -4.31 16.57
N ILE A 47 -4.85 -4.51 16.19
CA ILE A 47 -5.95 -3.58 16.51
C ILE A 47 -6.25 -3.55 18.00
N ARG A 48 -6.04 -4.67 18.71
CA ARG A 48 -6.26 -4.76 20.16
C ARG A 48 -5.40 -3.80 20.99
N ASN A 49 -4.33 -3.25 20.42
CA ASN A 49 -3.56 -2.18 21.06
C ASN A 49 -4.31 -0.84 21.12
N TRP A 50 -5.29 -0.65 20.25
CA TRP A 50 -6.11 0.55 20.20
C TRP A 50 -7.40 0.43 21.03
N SER A 51 -8.03 -0.76 21.04
CA SER A 51 -9.21 -1.02 21.86
C SER A 51 -9.24 -2.47 22.35
N ARG A 52 -9.63 -2.65 23.62
CA ARG A 52 -9.88 -3.97 24.21
C ARG A 52 -11.27 -4.50 23.90
N ASP A 53 -12.21 -3.63 23.60
CA ASP A 53 -13.54 -4.01 23.08
C ASP A 53 -13.44 -4.25 21.58
N LEU A 54 -12.92 -5.42 21.23
CA LEU A 54 -12.63 -5.84 19.87
C LEU A 54 -13.32 -7.18 19.56
N VAL A 55 -13.90 -7.29 18.38
CA VAL A 55 -14.38 -8.57 17.81
C VAL A 55 -13.70 -8.87 16.49
N ALA A 56 -13.52 -10.15 16.19
CA ALA A 56 -13.00 -10.67 14.94
C ALA A 56 -14.14 -11.16 14.04
N LEU A 57 -14.14 -10.71 12.78
CA LEU A 57 -15.12 -11.09 11.77
C LEU A 57 -14.37 -11.84 10.65
N THR A 58 -14.81 -13.04 10.30
CA THR A 58 -14.13 -13.84 9.27
C THR A 58 -14.88 -13.95 7.96
N ASP A 59 -16.04 -13.32 7.85
CA ASP A 59 -16.88 -13.26 6.65
C ASP A 59 -17.07 -14.64 5.97
N GLY A 60 -17.40 -15.64 6.77
CA GLY A 60 -17.64 -17.01 6.30
C GLY A 60 -16.39 -17.88 6.15
N SER A 61 -15.19 -17.36 6.44
CA SER A 61 -13.93 -18.12 6.38
C SER A 61 -13.42 -18.42 7.78
N SER A 62 -13.57 -19.65 8.24
CA SER A 62 -13.18 -20.04 9.61
C SER A 62 -11.66 -19.99 9.81
N PRO A 63 -11.18 -19.45 10.94
CA PRO A 63 -9.79 -19.59 11.33
C PRO A 63 -9.52 -21.02 11.82
N GLY A 64 -8.28 -21.47 11.72
CA GLY A 64 -7.83 -22.73 12.29
C GLY A 64 -7.93 -22.77 13.82
N ASP A 65 -7.87 -23.96 14.38
CA ASP A 65 -8.07 -24.18 15.83
C ASP A 65 -7.06 -23.41 16.69
N GLU A 66 -5.81 -23.31 16.25
CA GLU A 66 -4.77 -22.57 16.96
C GLU A 66 -5.06 -21.06 16.98
N ALA A 67 -5.38 -20.47 15.82
CA ALA A 67 -5.72 -19.07 15.70
C ALA A 67 -6.96 -18.73 16.53
N ARG A 68 -7.98 -19.60 16.48
CA ARG A 68 -9.19 -19.47 17.29
C ARG A 68 -8.88 -19.51 18.79
N ALA A 69 -8.10 -20.48 19.24
CA ALA A 69 -7.73 -20.61 20.65
C ALA A 69 -6.99 -19.36 21.16
N ARG A 70 -6.11 -18.79 20.34
CA ARG A 70 -5.39 -17.57 20.68
C ARG A 70 -6.30 -16.35 20.74
N LEU A 71 -7.24 -16.20 19.82
CA LEU A 71 -8.24 -15.11 19.83
C LEU A 71 -9.09 -15.20 21.12
N VAL A 72 -9.57 -16.39 21.49
CA VAL A 72 -10.30 -16.61 22.74
C VAL A 72 -9.47 -16.25 23.97
N ALA A 73 -8.21 -16.69 24.02
CA ALA A 73 -7.29 -16.36 25.12
C ALA A 73 -7.01 -14.85 25.23
N LEU A 74 -7.07 -14.13 24.12
CA LEU A 74 -6.95 -12.68 24.07
C LEU A 74 -8.25 -11.93 24.42
N GLY A 75 -9.35 -12.64 24.65
CA GLY A 75 -10.66 -12.07 24.91
C GLY A 75 -11.31 -11.44 23.70
N VAL A 76 -10.96 -11.91 22.48
CA VAL A 76 -11.52 -11.42 21.20
C VAL A 76 -12.54 -12.42 20.69
N PRO A 77 -13.86 -12.14 20.81
CA PRO A 77 -14.90 -12.98 20.23
C PRO A 77 -14.78 -13.07 18.70
N VAL A 78 -15.03 -14.27 18.15
CA VAL A 78 -14.97 -14.53 16.72
C VAL A 78 -16.36 -14.74 16.15
N TYR A 79 -16.71 -13.97 15.13
CA TYR A 79 -17.95 -14.11 14.36
C TYR A 79 -17.59 -14.63 12.96
N GLU A 80 -18.00 -15.86 12.67
CA GLU A 80 -17.68 -16.55 11.42
C GLU A 80 -18.75 -16.39 10.35
N LYS A 81 -19.86 -15.75 10.71
CA LYS A 81 -20.99 -15.53 9.81
C LYS A 81 -20.58 -14.60 8.67
N PRO A 82 -21.08 -14.87 7.43
CA PRO A 82 -20.90 -13.94 6.33
C PRO A 82 -21.54 -12.58 6.65
N VAL A 83 -20.79 -11.51 6.35
CA VAL A 83 -21.27 -10.13 6.51
C VAL A 83 -22.16 -9.76 5.34
N ALA A 84 -23.39 -9.34 5.64
CA ALA A 84 -24.32 -8.89 4.62
C ALA A 84 -24.12 -7.41 4.28
N ARG A 85 -24.03 -6.56 5.31
CA ARG A 85 -23.89 -5.11 5.14
C ARG A 85 -23.36 -4.43 6.41
N LEU A 86 -22.91 -3.20 6.23
CA LEU A 86 -22.58 -2.28 7.31
C LEU A 86 -23.68 -1.21 7.41
N GLU A 87 -24.05 -0.83 8.62
CA GLU A 87 -25.04 0.21 8.87
C GLU A 87 -24.40 1.38 9.60
N GLY A 88 -24.67 2.59 9.08
CA GLY A 88 -24.28 3.85 9.70
C GLY A 88 -25.22 4.23 10.85
N ARG A 89 -24.94 5.36 11.50
CA ARG A 89 -25.73 5.87 12.61
C ARG A 89 -27.11 6.37 12.14
N GLU A 90 -28.15 6.07 12.90
CA GLU A 90 -29.54 6.42 12.55
C GLU A 90 -29.82 7.92 12.63
N ASP A 91 -29.04 8.66 13.42
CA ASP A 91 -29.14 10.11 13.58
C ASP A 91 -28.54 10.90 12.40
N GLY A 92 -28.04 10.21 11.37
CA GLY A 92 -27.42 10.79 10.19
C GLY A 92 -26.01 11.32 10.43
N SER A 93 -25.47 11.16 11.64
CA SER A 93 -24.06 11.47 11.90
C SER A 93 -23.14 10.44 11.22
N GLU A 94 -21.92 10.85 10.93
CA GLU A 94 -20.94 9.96 10.31
C GLU A 94 -20.49 8.86 11.28
N GLY A 95 -20.29 7.65 10.75
CA GLY A 95 -19.71 6.53 11.50
C GLY A 95 -20.47 5.22 11.32
N LEU A 96 -19.77 4.14 11.65
CA LEU A 96 -20.35 2.81 11.74
C LEU A 96 -21.18 2.71 13.03
N SER A 97 -22.33 2.04 12.94
CA SER A 97 -23.18 1.69 14.08
C SER A 97 -23.21 0.19 14.31
N ARG A 98 -23.33 -0.60 13.26
CA ARG A 98 -23.38 -2.05 13.38
C ARG A 98 -22.95 -2.79 12.11
N VAL A 99 -22.53 -4.02 12.31
CA VAL A 99 -22.29 -5.01 11.25
C VAL A 99 -23.44 -6.00 11.25
N VAL A 100 -24.09 -6.17 10.11
CA VAL A 100 -25.22 -7.08 9.93
C VAL A 100 -24.76 -8.31 9.14
N PHE A 101 -25.12 -9.49 9.64
CA PHE A 101 -24.79 -10.77 9.01
C PHE A 101 -25.91 -11.26 8.07
N GLU A 102 -25.60 -12.21 7.20
CA GLU A 102 -26.58 -12.76 6.23
C GLU A 102 -27.76 -13.47 6.89
N ASP A 103 -27.61 -13.96 8.12
CA ASP A 103 -28.69 -14.58 8.90
C ASP A 103 -29.61 -13.56 9.60
N GLY A 104 -29.38 -12.26 9.38
CA GLY A 104 -30.14 -11.16 9.98
C GLY A 104 -29.68 -10.76 11.39
N SER A 105 -28.77 -11.51 12.02
CA SER A 105 -28.17 -11.08 13.28
C SER A 105 -27.18 -9.93 13.07
N SER A 106 -26.85 -9.21 14.12
CA SER A 106 -25.93 -8.07 14.03
C SER A 106 -25.04 -7.96 15.27
N VAL A 107 -23.94 -7.20 15.14
CA VAL A 107 -23.09 -6.77 16.25
C VAL A 107 -22.85 -5.25 16.14
N GLU A 108 -23.07 -4.53 17.24
CA GLU A 108 -22.81 -3.09 17.31
C GLU A 108 -21.32 -2.82 17.37
N ARG A 109 -20.82 -1.98 16.47
CA ARG A 109 -19.39 -1.56 16.42
C ARG A 109 -19.31 -0.15 15.86
N GLU A 110 -18.43 0.65 16.43
CA GLU A 110 -18.19 2.03 16.00
C GLU A 110 -17.07 2.17 14.97
N GLY A 111 -16.30 1.11 14.76
CA GLY A 111 -15.26 1.07 13.75
C GLY A 111 -14.94 -0.34 13.30
N LEU A 112 -14.64 -0.48 12.02
CA LEU A 112 -14.23 -1.73 11.38
C LEU A 112 -12.88 -1.53 10.69
N PHE A 113 -11.88 -2.31 11.09
CA PHE A 113 -10.62 -2.40 10.37
C PHE A 113 -10.67 -3.54 9.35
N TYR A 114 -10.52 -3.17 8.08
CA TYR A 114 -10.56 -4.10 6.96
C TYR A 114 -9.53 -3.72 5.91
N GLY A 115 -8.73 -4.68 5.48
CA GLY A 115 -7.76 -4.53 4.39
C GLY A 115 -8.36 -5.04 3.08
N PRO A 116 -8.94 -4.18 2.24
CA PRO A 116 -9.49 -4.61 0.97
C PRO A 116 -8.38 -5.04 0.01
N PRO A 117 -8.67 -5.93 -0.95
CA PRO A 117 -7.75 -6.22 -2.03
C PRO A 117 -7.37 -4.96 -2.79
N GLN A 118 -6.07 -4.78 -3.02
CA GLN A 118 -5.51 -3.61 -3.69
C GLN A 118 -5.16 -3.92 -5.14
N ARG A 119 -5.58 -3.06 -6.04
CA ARG A 119 -5.34 -3.16 -7.47
C ARG A 119 -4.85 -1.83 -8.02
N GLN A 120 -4.05 -1.87 -9.09
CA GLN A 120 -3.73 -0.65 -9.83
C GLN A 120 -5.02 -0.02 -10.36
N ARG A 121 -5.33 1.19 -9.93
CA ARG A 121 -6.55 1.91 -10.34
C ARG A 121 -6.46 2.36 -11.80
N SER A 122 -5.28 2.75 -12.24
CA SER A 122 -5.02 3.20 -13.61
C SER A 122 -4.40 2.09 -14.43
N PRO A 123 -4.81 1.88 -15.70
CA PRO A 123 -4.14 0.98 -16.62
C PRO A 123 -2.81 1.53 -17.15
N LEU A 124 -2.42 2.76 -16.80
CA LEU A 124 -1.28 3.48 -17.38
C LEU A 124 0.03 2.69 -17.27
N ALA A 125 0.38 2.20 -16.08
CA ALA A 125 1.61 1.45 -15.89
C ALA A 125 1.67 0.21 -16.80
N LYS A 126 0.55 -0.52 -16.89
CA LYS A 126 0.44 -1.68 -17.77
C LYS A 126 0.50 -1.28 -19.25
N ALA A 127 -0.14 -0.16 -19.65
CA ALA A 127 -0.11 0.35 -21.01
C ALA A 127 1.29 0.81 -21.45
N LEU A 128 2.10 1.29 -20.49
CA LEU A 128 3.52 1.62 -20.72
C LEU A 128 4.43 0.40 -20.72
N GLY A 129 3.92 -0.81 -20.45
CA GLY A 129 4.72 -2.03 -20.41
C GLY A 129 5.41 -2.29 -19.07
N CYS A 130 5.07 -1.57 -18.01
CA CYS A 130 5.64 -1.80 -16.69
C CYS A 130 5.23 -3.15 -16.13
N GLU A 131 6.16 -3.84 -15.49
CA GLU A 131 5.88 -5.08 -14.77
C GLU A 131 5.02 -4.81 -13.53
N ILE A 132 3.92 -5.54 -13.39
CA ILE A 132 3.06 -5.51 -12.21
C ILE A 132 3.32 -6.79 -11.40
N VAL A 133 3.66 -6.64 -10.12
CA VAL A 133 3.98 -7.75 -9.22
C VAL A 133 2.85 -7.94 -8.24
N ALA A 134 2.38 -9.18 -8.11
CA ALA A 134 1.45 -9.56 -7.06
C ALA A 134 2.21 -9.78 -5.74
N LEU A 135 1.76 -9.12 -4.68
CA LEU A 135 2.24 -9.29 -3.32
C LEU A 135 1.18 -10.04 -2.51
N GLY A 136 1.22 -11.38 -2.62
CA GLY A 136 0.19 -12.24 -2.08
C GLY A 136 -1.13 -12.18 -2.89
N PRO A 137 -2.22 -12.74 -2.36
CA PRO A 137 -3.48 -12.89 -3.11
C PRO A 137 -4.27 -11.58 -3.25
N ALA A 138 -3.96 -10.58 -2.45
CA ALA A 138 -4.80 -9.40 -2.29
C ALA A 138 -4.14 -8.07 -2.66
N SER A 139 -2.88 -8.06 -3.10
CA SER A 139 -2.17 -6.81 -3.41
C SER A 139 -1.33 -6.93 -4.66
N GLU A 140 -1.30 -5.88 -5.46
CA GLU A 140 -0.40 -5.75 -6.61
C GLU A 140 0.23 -4.36 -6.66
N VAL A 141 1.48 -4.28 -7.10
CA VAL A 141 2.23 -3.03 -7.22
C VAL A 141 2.99 -2.99 -8.54
N VAL A 142 3.28 -1.79 -9.01
CA VAL A 142 4.25 -1.58 -10.09
C VAL A 142 5.63 -1.92 -9.57
N LYS A 143 6.33 -2.84 -10.23
CA LYS A 143 7.72 -3.16 -9.87
C LYS A 143 8.60 -1.96 -10.17
N ALA A 144 9.31 -1.51 -9.16
CA ALA A 144 10.29 -0.42 -9.27
C ALA A 144 11.53 -0.76 -8.46
N ASP A 145 12.66 -0.27 -8.91
CA ASP A 145 13.91 -0.38 -8.16
C ASP A 145 13.77 0.31 -6.79
N PRO A 146 14.16 -0.35 -5.70
CA PRO A 146 13.97 0.20 -4.35
C PRO A 146 14.78 1.48 -4.08
N LEU A 147 15.90 1.68 -4.79
CA LEU A 147 16.77 2.84 -4.62
C LEU A 147 16.38 4.00 -5.56
N THR A 148 16.21 3.73 -6.85
CA THR A 148 16.00 4.77 -7.87
C THR A 148 14.53 5.06 -8.14
N ARG A 149 13.65 4.10 -7.84
CA ARG A 149 12.22 4.11 -8.19
C ARG A 149 11.94 3.95 -9.68
N GLU A 150 12.94 3.63 -10.49
CA GLU A 150 12.73 3.31 -11.90
C GLU A 150 12.02 1.97 -12.05
N THR A 151 11.08 1.90 -12.99
CA THR A 151 10.31 0.68 -13.26
C THR A 151 11.07 -0.28 -14.17
N SER A 152 10.42 -1.38 -14.60
CA SER A 152 10.97 -2.26 -15.64
C SER A 152 11.07 -1.61 -17.03
N VAL A 153 10.57 -0.39 -17.19
CA VAL A 153 10.63 0.39 -18.41
C VAL A 153 11.53 1.59 -18.17
N ALA A 154 12.61 1.71 -18.94
CA ALA A 154 13.57 2.80 -18.83
C ALA A 154 12.88 4.17 -18.96
N GLY A 155 13.27 5.12 -18.11
CA GLY A 155 12.69 6.47 -18.06
C GLY A 155 11.31 6.55 -17.41
N VAL A 156 10.74 5.42 -16.95
CA VAL A 156 9.45 5.40 -16.23
C VAL A 156 9.69 5.10 -14.75
N TYR A 157 9.22 5.98 -13.88
CA TYR A 157 9.39 5.89 -12.43
C TYR A 157 8.05 5.69 -11.73
N ALA A 158 8.04 4.91 -10.65
CA ALA A 158 6.84 4.67 -9.83
C ALA A 158 7.09 5.03 -8.37
N ALA A 159 6.23 5.88 -7.81
CA ALA A 159 6.30 6.33 -6.43
C ALA A 159 4.94 6.22 -5.73
N GLY A 160 4.94 6.30 -4.41
CA GLY A 160 3.75 6.19 -3.59
C GLY A 160 3.08 4.82 -3.67
N ASP A 161 1.77 4.81 -3.53
CA ASP A 161 0.95 3.60 -3.42
C ASP A 161 0.98 2.73 -4.69
N ALA A 162 1.31 3.32 -5.85
CA ALA A 162 1.45 2.55 -7.09
C ALA A 162 2.60 1.53 -7.00
N GLY A 163 3.68 1.87 -6.31
CA GLY A 163 4.90 1.06 -6.20
C GLY A 163 5.14 0.47 -4.81
N SER A 164 4.19 0.55 -3.88
CA SER A 164 4.36 0.06 -2.51
C SER A 164 3.05 -0.44 -1.90
N PRO A 165 3.06 -1.60 -1.19
CA PRO A 165 1.90 -2.03 -0.42
C PRO A 165 1.72 -1.22 0.88
N MET A 166 2.77 -0.54 1.34
CA MET A 166 2.76 0.30 2.54
C MET A 166 2.27 1.71 2.18
N GLN A 167 0.97 1.92 2.33
CA GLN A 167 0.31 3.19 2.00
C GLN A 167 0.48 4.17 3.15
N SER A 168 1.27 5.21 2.95
CA SER A 168 1.38 6.33 3.87
C SER A 168 1.85 7.61 3.18
N ILE A 169 1.45 8.75 3.68
CA ILE A 169 1.87 10.06 3.16
C ILE A 169 3.39 10.20 3.22
N THR A 170 4.01 9.76 4.31
CA THR A 170 5.47 9.83 4.51
C THR A 170 6.22 9.02 3.46
N LEU A 171 5.79 7.75 3.23
CA LEU A 171 6.44 6.90 2.23
C LEU A 171 6.17 7.39 0.81
N ALA A 172 4.96 7.87 0.54
CA ALA A 172 4.63 8.44 -0.77
C ALA A 172 5.50 9.67 -1.07
N SER A 173 5.65 10.58 -0.11
CA SER A 173 6.51 11.77 -0.24
C SER A 173 7.98 11.40 -0.42
N ALA A 174 8.50 10.50 0.40
CA ALA A 174 9.90 10.06 0.30
C ALA A 174 10.21 9.39 -1.04
N SER A 175 9.34 8.45 -1.47
CA SER A 175 9.52 7.77 -2.75
C SER A 175 9.36 8.72 -3.95
N GLY A 176 8.47 9.71 -3.84
CA GLY A 176 8.31 10.76 -4.86
C GLY A 176 9.54 11.64 -5.00
N ALA A 177 10.12 12.08 -3.87
CA ALA A 177 11.35 12.86 -3.87
C ALA A 177 12.53 12.05 -4.45
N THR A 178 12.63 10.77 -4.11
CA THR A 178 13.65 9.87 -4.64
C THR A 178 13.50 9.72 -6.16
N ALA A 179 12.29 9.39 -6.64
CA ALA A 179 12.01 9.24 -8.07
C ALA A 179 12.35 10.52 -8.85
N ALA A 180 11.97 11.68 -8.33
CA ALA A 180 12.25 12.98 -8.96
C ALA A 180 13.74 13.27 -9.04
N ALA A 181 14.52 12.95 -8.02
CA ALA A 181 15.98 13.17 -8.03
C ALA A 181 16.67 12.29 -9.08
N PHE A 182 16.34 11.01 -9.13
CA PHE A 182 16.95 10.09 -10.09
C PHE A 182 16.49 10.38 -11.53
N LEU A 183 15.21 10.73 -11.74
CA LEU A 183 14.71 11.16 -13.04
C LEU A 183 15.43 12.41 -13.53
N ASN A 184 15.57 13.44 -12.67
CA ASN A 184 16.29 14.66 -13.03
C ASN A 184 17.75 14.38 -13.36
N HIS A 185 18.43 13.51 -12.59
CA HIS A 185 19.80 13.12 -12.88
C HIS A 185 19.92 12.44 -14.25
N ALA A 186 19.01 11.53 -14.59
CA ALA A 186 18.99 10.88 -15.90
C ALA A 186 18.80 11.88 -17.04
N LEU A 187 17.84 12.80 -16.92
CA LEU A 187 17.58 13.84 -17.91
C LEU A 187 18.79 14.79 -18.11
N CYS A 188 19.44 15.20 -17.01
CA CYS A 188 20.66 16.01 -17.11
C CYS A 188 21.81 15.26 -17.82
N ALA A 189 21.92 13.96 -17.64
CA ALA A 189 22.91 13.15 -18.33
C ALA A 189 22.60 13.05 -19.85
N GLU A 190 21.34 12.82 -20.20
CA GLU A 190 20.88 12.79 -21.59
C GLU A 190 21.13 14.14 -22.30
N ASP A 191 20.80 15.26 -21.64
CA ASP A 191 21.03 16.59 -22.18
C ASP A 191 22.53 16.86 -22.41
N ALA A 192 23.37 16.48 -21.43
CA ALA A 192 24.83 16.64 -21.57
C ALA A 192 25.42 15.79 -22.72
N GLU A 193 24.91 14.57 -22.90
CA GLU A 193 25.34 13.71 -24.02
C GLU A 193 24.88 14.31 -25.37
N ALA A 194 23.70 14.91 -25.44
CA ALA A 194 23.18 15.54 -26.65
C ALA A 194 23.97 16.80 -27.05
N GLU A 195 24.57 17.50 -26.07
CA GLU A 195 25.39 18.70 -26.33
C GLU A 195 26.82 18.36 -26.78
N VAL A 196 27.30 17.15 -26.54
CA VAL A 196 28.61 16.72 -27.01
C VAL A 196 28.54 16.31 -28.48
N PRO A 197 29.19 17.02 -29.40
CA PRO A 197 29.21 16.62 -30.79
C PRO A 197 29.78 15.21 -30.90
N SER A 198 29.10 14.30 -31.57
CA SER A 198 29.68 12.99 -31.90
C SER A 198 31.01 13.23 -32.58
N ALA A 199 32.11 12.81 -31.97
CA ALA A 199 33.43 12.86 -32.57
C ALA A 199 33.31 12.14 -33.90
N GLY A 200 33.25 12.90 -34.98
CA GLY A 200 33.16 12.40 -36.35
C GLY A 200 34.32 11.43 -36.56
N ASN A 201 34.02 10.30 -37.15
CA ASN A 201 34.97 9.30 -37.60
C ASN A 201 35.80 9.93 -38.72
N GLY A 202 36.65 10.91 -38.35
CA GLY A 202 37.60 11.59 -39.22
C GLY A 202 38.85 10.76 -39.34
N GLY A 203 39.05 10.21 -40.53
CA GLY A 203 40.14 9.36 -40.92
C GLY A 203 41.51 9.87 -40.48
N ALA A 204 42.32 8.94 -40.02
CA ALA A 204 43.73 9.11 -39.71
C ALA A 204 44.49 9.73 -40.89
N THR A 205 45.08 10.92 -40.71
CA THR A 205 46.27 11.36 -41.40
C THR A 205 47.23 11.94 -40.34
N GLY A 206 48.43 11.40 -40.36
CA GLY A 206 49.44 11.48 -39.37
C GLY A 206 50.00 12.86 -39.03
N GLY A 207 50.68 12.92 -37.89
CA GLY A 207 51.48 14.05 -37.50
C GLY A 207 51.95 13.91 -36.04
N ALA A 208 53.08 13.28 -35.86
CA ALA A 208 53.76 13.21 -34.58
C ALA A 208 54.14 14.60 -34.05
N ALA A 209 53.82 14.90 -32.80
CA ALA A 209 54.58 15.84 -32.00
C ALA A 209 54.48 15.47 -30.50
N ASN A 210 55.51 14.86 -30.04
CA ASN A 210 55.88 14.57 -28.68
C ASN A 210 56.00 15.86 -27.85
N ARG A 211 55.25 15.99 -26.76
CA ARG A 211 55.57 16.89 -25.66
C ARG A 211 55.26 16.21 -24.31
N THR A 212 56.30 15.65 -23.79
CA THR A 212 56.42 15.34 -22.36
C THR A 212 56.22 16.62 -21.53
N LEU A 213 55.32 16.60 -20.58
CA LEU A 213 55.35 17.49 -19.41
C LEU A 213 55.26 16.65 -18.15
N GLY A 214 56.22 16.93 -17.31
CA GLY A 214 56.65 16.25 -16.14
C GLY A 214 55.68 16.23 -14.99
N SER A 215 55.90 15.21 -14.19
CA SER A 215 55.40 15.05 -12.84
C SER A 215 55.91 16.15 -11.92
N GLU A 216 55.05 16.79 -11.14
CA GLU A 216 55.38 17.26 -9.80
C GLU A 216 54.13 17.19 -8.90
N ALA A 217 54.37 16.55 -7.76
CA ALA A 217 53.44 16.40 -6.66
C ALA A 217 53.39 17.67 -5.82
N VAL A 218 52.21 17.96 -5.28
CA VAL A 218 51.97 18.35 -3.87
C VAL A 218 50.62 17.84 -3.45
#